data_83d5f6b321359c794803cc610cdd80d4
#
_entry.id   83d5f6b321359c794803cc610cdd80d4
#
_cell.length_a   1.000
_cell.length_b   1.000
_cell.length_c   1.000
_cell.angle_alpha   90.00
_cell.angle_beta   90.00
_cell.angle_gamma   90.00
#
_symmetry.space_group_name_H-M   'P 1'
#
loop_
_entity.id
_entity.type
_entity.pdbx_description
1 polymer ?
#
loop_
_entity_poly.entity_id
_entity_poly.type
_entity_poly.pdbx_seq_one_letter_code
_entity_poly.pdbx_strand_id
1 'polypeptide(L)'
;GMTKIYPKETSKFVDRFRAALKDAGVRVSATVVANEFNLRYWGEGISSHAARNWLMGVSIPKQDKLLVLSKWLKISPEGLLFGTPPQRPVDENQKDERINLVDQQLISRYFSLEPEHRRVVREVVDGLAALNPKTQ
;
A
#
# COMPACT_ATOMS: atom_id res chain seq x y z
N GLY A 1 -16.38 -12.77 26.96
CA GLY A 1 -16.95 -11.64 26.36
C GLY A 1 -17.69 -11.98 25.10
N MET A 2 -18.37 -11.00 24.60
CA MET A 2 -19.08 -11.21 23.37
C MET A 2 -18.14 -11.28 22.20
N THR A 3 -18.39 -12.24 21.34
CA THR A 3 -17.61 -12.34 20.13
C THR A 3 -17.99 -11.19 19.22
N LYS A 4 -17.00 -10.48 18.76
CA LYS A 4 -17.27 -9.43 17.79
C LYS A 4 -17.55 -10.05 16.45
N ILE A 5 -18.63 -9.58 15.82
CA ILE A 5 -19.00 -10.04 14.51
C ILE A 5 -18.62 -8.95 13.52
N TYR A 6 -17.68 -9.28 12.64
CA TYR A 6 -17.24 -8.32 11.63
C TYR A 6 -18.03 -8.57 10.35
N PRO A 7 -18.24 -7.51 9.54
CA PRO A 7 -18.88 -7.69 8.26
C PRO A 7 -18.17 -8.73 7.41
N LYS A 8 -18.92 -9.38 6.55
CA LYS A 8 -18.32 -10.37 5.66
C LYS A 8 -17.17 -9.78 4.87
N GLU A 9 -17.31 -8.53 4.48
CA GLU A 9 -16.25 -7.87 3.69
C GLU A 9 -14.94 -7.82 4.43
N THR A 10 -14.97 -7.46 5.73
CA THR A 10 -13.73 -7.39 6.49
C THR A 10 -13.14 -8.76 6.71
N SER A 11 -13.99 -9.76 6.95
CA SER A 11 -13.50 -11.12 7.14
C SER A 11 -12.83 -11.66 5.88
N LYS A 12 -13.44 -11.42 4.74
CA LYS A 12 -12.86 -11.87 3.48
C LYS A 12 -11.60 -11.11 3.16
N PHE A 13 -11.58 -9.82 3.45
CA PHE A 13 -10.36 -9.03 3.26
C PHE A 13 -9.21 -9.63 4.06
N VAL A 14 -9.46 -9.96 5.32
CA VAL A 14 -8.40 -10.50 6.19
C VAL A 14 -7.79 -11.75 5.58
N ASP A 15 -8.65 -12.66 5.13
CA ASP A 15 -8.14 -13.92 4.57
C ASP A 15 -7.27 -13.67 3.37
N ARG A 16 -7.70 -12.79 2.48
CA ARG A 16 -6.95 -12.50 1.26
C ARG A 16 -5.69 -11.72 1.54
N PHE A 17 -5.78 -10.77 2.48
CA PHE A 17 -4.63 -9.98 2.86
C PHE A 17 -3.54 -10.86 3.43
N ARG A 18 -3.91 -11.76 4.34
CA ARG A 18 -2.93 -12.68 4.93
C ARG A 18 -2.34 -13.62 3.89
N ALA A 19 -3.17 -14.11 3.00
CA ALA A 19 -2.69 -14.98 1.94
C ALA A 19 -1.74 -14.24 1.00
N ALA A 20 -2.07 -13.00 0.66
CA ALA A 20 -1.22 -12.21 -0.21
C ALA A 20 0.12 -11.91 0.43
N LEU A 21 0.13 -11.65 1.74
CA LEU A 21 1.39 -11.44 2.46
C LEU A 21 2.25 -12.68 2.39
N LYS A 22 1.66 -13.85 2.63
CA LYS A 22 2.42 -15.10 2.56
C LYS A 22 2.96 -15.34 1.17
N ASP A 23 2.13 -15.10 0.16
CA ASP A 23 2.57 -15.29 -1.22
C ASP A 23 3.73 -14.36 -1.57
N ALA A 24 3.76 -13.19 -0.96
CA ALA A 24 4.83 -12.24 -1.19
C ALA A 24 6.05 -12.48 -0.30
N GLY A 25 6.00 -13.51 0.54
CA GLY A 25 7.11 -13.81 1.43
C GLY A 25 7.20 -12.86 2.61
N VAL A 26 6.12 -12.22 2.98
CA VAL A 26 6.09 -11.24 4.06
C VAL A 26 5.52 -11.90 5.30
N ARG A 27 6.23 -11.72 6.42
CA ARG A 27 5.73 -12.25 7.67
C ARG A 27 4.42 -11.59 8.06
N VAL A 28 3.46 -12.39 8.52
CA VAL A 28 2.15 -11.88 8.95
C VAL A 28 2.30 -11.34 10.37
N SER A 29 2.85 -10.16 10.46
CA SER A 29 3.15 -9.48 11.71
C SER A 29 2.81 -8.02 11.57
N ALA A 30 2.11 -7.47 12.56
CA ALA A 30 1.70 -6.06 12.50
C ALA A 30 2.91 -5.14 12.34
N THR A 31 3.97 -5.41 13.06
CA THR A 31 5.17 -4.57 12.98
C THR A 31 5.81 -4.65 11.60
N VAL A 32 5.95 -5.86 11.07
CA VAL A 32 6.55 -6.03 9.75
C VAL A 32 5.68 -5.38 8.69
N VAL A 33 4.37 -5.60 8.75
CA VAL A 33 3.46 -5.03 7.77
C VAL A 33 3.52 -3.51 7.80
N ALA A 34 3.51 -2.91 9.00
CA ALA A 34 3.57 -1.46 9.11
C ALA A 34 4.88 -0.94 8.52
N ASN A 35 6.00 -1.58 8.86
CA ASN A 35 7.30 -1.13 8.37
C ASN A 35 7.37 -1.23 6.85
N GLU A 36 6.96 -2.36 6.31
CA GLU A 36 7.02 -2.56 4.86
C GLU A 36 6.05 -1.66 4.12
N PHE A 37 4.85 -1.47 4.68
CA PHE A 37 3.89 -0.56 4.08
C PHE A 37 4.45 0.86 4.05
N ASN A 38 5.01 1.30 5.16
CA ASN A 38 5.47 2.68 5.29
C ASN A 38 6.62 2.98 4.35
N LEU A 39 7.38 1.98 3.94
CA LEU A 39 8.42 2.17 2.93
C LEU A 39 7.84 2.52 1.56
N ARG A 40 6.59 2.18 1.35
CA ARG A 40 5.96 2.30 0.04
C ARG A 40 4.85 3.35 -0.03
N TYR A 41 4.52 3.93 1.10
CA TYR A 41 3.40 4.86 1.17
C TYR A 41 3.92 6.29 1.25
N TRP A 42 3.39 7.12 0.37
CA TRP A 42 3.75 8.53 0.37
C TRP A 42 2.81 9.27 1.31
N GLY A 43 3.16 9.34 2.54
CA GLY A 43 2.32 9.97 3.52
C GLY A 43 2.85 9.68 4.89
N GLU A 44 2.03 9.92 5.87
CA GLU A 44 2.45 9.82 7.25
C GLU A 44 2.71 8.39 7.70
N GLY A 45 2.21 7.43 6.99
CA GLY A 45 2.42 6.05 7.37
C GLY A 45 1.40 5.57 8.39
N ILE A 46 1.52 4.30 8.75
CA ILE A 46 0.61 3.68 9.70
C ILE A 46 1.41 3.14 10.88
N SER A 47 0.72 3.03 12.01
CA SER A 47 1.30 2.40 13.20
C SER A 47 1.15 0.89 13.10
N SER A 48 1.88 0.18 13.97
CA SER A 48 1.69 -1.26 14.06
C SER A 48 0.28 -1.59 14.54
N HIS A 49 -0.32 -0.71 15.34
CA HIS A 49 -1.69 -0.92 15.77
C HIS A 49 -2.65 -0.88 14.59
N ALA A 50 -2.47 0.07 13.68
CA ALA A 50 -3.32 0.14 12.50
C ALA A 50 -3.13 -1.09 11.63
N ALA A 51 -1.88 -1.53 11.46
CA ALA A 51 -1.61 -2.74 10.68
C ALA A 51 -2.27 -3.95 11.33
N ARG A 52 -2.24 -4.01 12.65
CA ARG A 52 -2.90 -5.09 13.37
C ARG A 52 -4.40 -5.09 13.11
N ASN A 53 -5.00 -3.91 13.09
CA ASN A 53 -6.43 -3.81 12.83
C ASN A 53 -6.76 -4.37 11.44
N TRP A 54 -5.92 -4.13 10.45
CA TRP A 54 -6.11 -4.71 9.14
C TRP A 54 -5.99 -6.24 9.19
N LEU A 55 -4.97 -6.73 9.91
CA LEU A 55 -4.71 -8.17 9.98
C LEU A 55 -5.78 -8.92 10.75
N MET A 56 -6.51 -8.23 11.61
CA MET A 56 -7.53 -8.86 12.43
C MET A 56 -8.94 -8.55 11.97
N GLY A 57 -9.09 -7.76 10.91
CA GLY A 57 -10.40 -7.47 10.39
C GLY A 57 -11.17 -6.43 11.16
N VAL A 58 -10.49 -5.66 12.02
CA VAL A 58 -11.15 -4.57 12.73
C VAL A 58 -11.49 -3.44 11.79
N SER A 59 -10.63 -3.23 10.81
CA SER A 59 -10.86 -2.19 9.81
C SER A 59 -10.24 -2.60 8.49
N ILE A 60 -10.73 -1.99 7.43
CA ILE A 60 -10.22 -2.18 6.08
C ILE A 60 -9.46 -0.91 5.71
N PRO A 61 -8.33 -1.03 5.02
CA PRO A 61 -7.58 0.15 4.59
C PRO A 61 -8.44 1.07 3.72
N LYS A 62 -8.23 2.35 3.86
CA LYS A 62 -8.88 3.30 2.98
C LYS A 62 -8.29 3.19 1.59
N GLN A 63 -8.97 3.83 0.63
CA GLN A 63 -8.64 3.65 -0.78
C GLN A 63 -7.17 3.93 -1.10
N ASP A 64 -6.63 5.03 -0.60
CA ASP A 64 -5.24 5.38 -0.91
C ASP A 64 -4.28 4.32 -0.41
N LYS A 65 -4.54 3.78 0.77
CA LYS A 65 -3.68 2.75 1.34
C LYS A 65 -3.92 1.40 0.69
N LEU A 66 -5.16 1.14 0.31
CA LEU A 66 -5.49 -0.08 -0.40
C LEU A 66 -4.75 -0.17 -1.73
N LEU A 67 -4.61 0.96 -2.42
CA LEU A 67 -3.88 0.98 -3.67
C LEU A 67 -2.40 0.66 -3.47
N VAL A 68 -1.82 1.14 -2.38
CA VAL A 68 -0.43 0.81 -2.08
C VAL A 68 -0.28 -0.67 -1.79
N LEU A 69 -1.20 -1.23 -1.00
CA LEU A 69 -1.18 -2.67 -0.73
C LEU A 69 -1.30 -3.47 -2.02
N SER A 70 -2.19 -3.03 -2.88
CA SER A 70 -2.44 -3.69 -4.14
C SER A 70 -1.17 -3.75 -4.99
N LYS A 71 -0.47 -2.63 -5.10
CA LYS A 71 0.76 -2.60 -5.88
C LYS A 71 1.87 -3.40 -5.23
N TRP A 72 1.97 -3.30 -3.92
CA TRP A 72 3.00 -4.02 -3.17
C TRP A 72 2.82 -5.53 -3.29
N LEU A 73 1.60 -5.98 -3.06
CA LEU A 73 1.31 -7.41 -2.99
C LEU A 73 0.89 -8.01 -4.33
N LYS A 74 0.81 -7.16 -5.36
CA LYS A 74 0.50 -7.59 -6.73
C LYS A 74 -0.84 -8.28 -6.83
N ILE A 75 -1.83 -7.69 -6.19
CA ILE A 75 -3.20 -8.17 -6.26
C ILE A 75 -4.09 -6.95 -6.42
N SER A 76 -5.10 -7.03 -7.27
CA SER A 76 -5.94 -5.88 -7.54
C SER A 76 -6.70 -5.46 -6.29
N PRO A 77 -7.06 -4.17 -6.20
CA PRO A 77 -7.88 -3.75 -5.06
C PRO A 77 -9.17 -4.55 -4.94
N GLU A 78 -9.81 -4.84 -6.06
CA GLU A 78 -11.02 -5.64 -6.06
C GLU A 78 -10.73 -7.06 -5.59
N GLY A 79 -9.57 -7.58 -5.98
CA GLY A 79 -9.16 -8.90 -5.53
C GLY A 79 -8.99 -8.96 -4.04
N LEU A 80 -8.39 -7.92 -3.44
CA LEU A 80 -8.23 -7.86 -2.00
C LEU A 80 -9.57 -7.75 -1.29
N LEU A 81 -10.43 -6.86 -1.79
CA LEU A 81 -11.70 -6.58 -1.11
C LEU A 81 -12.74 -7.67 -1.33
N PHE A 82 -12.82 -8.18 -2.52
CA PHE A 82 -13.94 -9.05 -2.89
C PHE A 82 -13.52 -10.42 -3.36
N GLY A 83 -12.25 -10.64 -3.62
CA GLY A 83 -11.77 -11.93 -4.07
C GLY A 83 -12.11 -12.26 -5.49
N THR A 84 -12.51 -11.26 -6.25
CA THR A 84 -12.83 -11.49 -7.64
C THR A 84 -11.53 -11.57 -8.42
N PRO A 85 -11.27 -12.68 -9.10
CA PRO A 85 -10.05 -12.75 -9.88
C PRO A 85 -10.08 -11.70 -10.98
N PRO A 86 -8.92 -11.14 -11.30
CA PRO A 86 -8.89 -10.16 -12.36
C PRO A 86 -9.35 -10.79 -13.66
N GLN A 87 -10.25 -10.12 -14.32
CA GLN A 87 -10.75 -10.57 -15.60
C GLN A 87 -9.71 -10.45 -16.68
N ARG A 88 -8.77 -9.57 -16.48
CA ARG A 88 -7.72 -9.33 -17.44
C ARG A 88 -6.39 -9.38 -16.74
N PRO A 89 -5.36 -9.91 -17.39
CA PRO A 89 -4.03 -9.80 -16.81
C PRO A 89 -3.69 -8.34 -16.67
N VAL A 90 -2.94 -8.04 -15.63
CA VAL A 90 -2.43 -6.69 -15.47
C VAL A 90 -1.54 -6.41 -16.66
N ASP A 91 -1.90 -5.40 -17.43
CA ASP A 91 -1.11 -5.02 -18.57
C ASP A 91 0.07 -4.20 -18.09
N GLU A 92 1.21 -4.83 -18.01
CA GLU A 92 2.41 -4.14 -17.54
C GLU A 92 2.84 -3.04 -18.49
N ASN A 93 2.28 -3.05 -19.69
CA ASN A 93 2.57 -1.98 -20.63
C ASN A 93 1.69 -0.77 -20.42
N GLN A 94 0.69 -0.88 -19.54
CA GLN A 94 -0.10 0.28 -19.19
C GLN A 94 0.58 1.06 -18.08
N LYS A 95 1.83 1.35 -18.29
CA LYS A 95 2.51 2.24 -17.39
C LYS A 95 1.95 3.63 -17.56
N ASP A 96 1.95 4.37 -16.49
CA ASP A 96 1.58 5.77 -16.56
C ASP A 96 2.49 6.45 -17.56
N GLU A 97 1.92 6.90 -18.67
CA GLU A 97 2.71 7.50 -19.73
C GLU A 97 3.39 8.79 -19.29
N ARG A 98 2.94 9.35 -18.16
CA ARG A 98 3.58 10.55 -17.63
C ARG A 98 4.91 10.26 -16.96
N ILE A 99 5.21 8.99 -16.72
CA ILE A 99 6.45 8.61 -16.06
C ILE A 99 7.45 8.24 -17.12
N ASN A 100 8.42 9.13 -17.34
CA ASN A 100 9.48 8.85 -18.30
C ASN A 100 10.63 8.11 -17.62
N LEU A 101 11.65 7.82 -18.40
CA LEU A 101 12.78 7.04 -17.91
C LEU A 101 13.49 7.73 -16.73
N VAL A 102 13.63 9.03 -16.80
CA VAL A 102 14.30 9.77 -15.73
C VAL A 102 13.51 9.64 -14.45
N ASP A 103 12.20 9.77 -14.54
CA ASP A 103 11.34 9.65 -13.38
C ASP A 103 11.38 8.24 -12.79
N GLN A 104 11.45 7.23 -13.66
CA GLN A 104 11.57 5.86 -13.20
C GLN A 104 12.88 5.64 -12.45
N GLN A 105 13.95 6.22 -12.93
CA GLN A 105 15.23 6.13 -12.26
C GLN A 105 15.20 6.86 -10.92
N LEU A 106 14.52 8.00 -10.86
CA LEU A 106 14.37 8.73 -9.61
C LEU A 106 13.62 7.88 -8.60
N ILE A 107 12.54 7.27 -9.02
CA ILE A 107 11.75 6.42 -8.14
C ILE A 107 12.58 5.25 -7.64
N SER A 108 13.36 4.64 -8.52
CA SER A 108 14.21 3.53 -8.14
C SER A 108 15.23 3.95 -7.09
N ARG A 109 15.85 5.10 -7.30
CA ARG A 109 16.83 5.60 -6.32
C ARG A 109 16.18 5.97 -5.01
N TYR A 110 14.98 6.54 -5.09
CA TYR A 110 14.24 6.85 -3.89
C TYR A 110 14.02 5.60 -3.04
N PHE A 111 13.66 4.50 -3.69
CA PHE A 111 13.41 3.25 -2.97
C PHE A 111 14.69 2.61 -2.44
N SER A 112 15.85 3.04 -2.91
CA SER A 112 17.10 2.53 -2.38
C SER A 112 17.56 3.29 -1.13
N LEU A 113 16.87 4.37 -0.80
CA LEU A 113 17.26 5.18 0.35
C LEU A 113 16.79 4.56 1.64
N GLU A 114 17.49 4.89 2.72
CA GLU A 114 17.04 4.55 4.06
C GLU A 114 15.72 5.25 4.35
N PRO A 115 14.87 4.68 5.21
CA PRO A 115 13.58 5.32 5.51
C PRO A 115 13.67 6.76 5.95
N GLU A 116 14.69 7.10 6.74
CA GLU A 116 14.87 8.48 7.17
C GLU A 116 15.12 9.41 6.00
N HIS A 117 15.90 8.94 5.05
CA HIS A 117 16.23 9.75 3.89
C HIS A 117 15.05 9.88 2.96
N ARG A 118 14.21 8.82 2.86
CA ARG A 118 12.99 8.93 2.07
C ARG A 118 12.08 10.00 2.62
N ARG A 119 12.02 10.11 3.94
CA ARG A 119 11.21 11.12 4.57
C ARG A 119 11.68 12.52 4.15
N VAL A 120 12.97 12.74 4.15
CA VAL A 120 13.52 14.02 3.72
C VAL A 120 13.13 14.33 2.29
N VAL A 121 13.23 13.33 1.42
CA VAL A 121 12.84 13.52 0.02
C VAL A 121 11.37 13.91 -0.08
N ARG A 122 10.52 13.21 0.66
CA ARG A 122 9.09 13.51 0.60
C ARG A 122 8.81 14.92 1.11
N GLU A 123 9.52 15.36 2.14
CA GLU A 123 9.33 16.70 2.65
C GLU A 123 9.75 17.76 1.63
N VAL A 124 10.83 17.49 0.92
CA VAL A 124 11.26 18.40 -0.13
C VAL A 124 10.22 18.48 -1.24
N VAL A 125 9.74 17.32 -1.68
CA VAL A 125 8.74 17.30 -2.74
C VAL A 125 7.47 18.01 -2.30
N ASP A 126 7.03 17.74 -1.07
CA ASP A 126 5.83 18.39 -0.56
C ASP A 126 5.99 19.91 -0.50
N GLY A 127 7.17 20.37 -0.07
CA GLY A 127 7.42 21.78 -0.02
C GLY A 127 7.43 22.44 -1.40
N LEU A 128 8.04 21.76 -2.36
CA LEU A 128 8.08 22.28 -3.71
C LEU A 128 6.69 22.25 -4.35
N ALA A 129 5.93 21.21 -4.09
CA ALA A 129 4.58 21.11 -4.64
C ALA A 129 3.68 22.20 -4.11
N ALA A 130 3.90 22.61 -2.86
CA ALA A 130 3.10 23.68 -2.27
C ALA A 130 3.34 25.01 -2.94
N LEU A 131 4.49 25.16 -3.58
CA LEU A 131 4.78 26.40 -4.31
C LEU A 131 4.07 26.48 -5.66
N ASN A 132 3.42 25.39 -6.03
CA ASN A 132 2.79 25.28 -7.34
C ASN A 132 1.34 24.86 -7.20
N PRO A 133 0.48 25.77 -6.72
CA PRO A 133 -0.90 25.39 -6.36
C PRO A 133 -1.78 25.01 -7.52
N LYS A 134 -1.31 25.14 -8.72
CA LYS A 134 -2.11 24.72 -9.85
C LYS A 134 -2.26 23.25 -9.99
N THR A 135 -1.44 22.50 -9.30
CA THR A 135 -1.52 21.06 -9.40
C THR A 135 -2.84 20.59 -8.87
N GLN A 136 -3.46 19.76 -9.58
CA GLN A 136 -4.75 19.26 -9.21
C GLN A 136 -4.65 17.84 -8.81
#